data_ec22a04ce3abb6962689d4cc4c2738e4
#
_entry.id   ec22a04ce3abb6962689d4cc4c2738e4
#
_cell.length_a   1.000
_cell.length_b   1.000
_cell.length_c   1.000
_cell.angle_alpha   90.00
_cell.angle_beta   90.00
_cell.angle_gamma   90.00
#
_symmetry.space_group_name_H-M   'P 1'
#
loop_
_entity.id
_entity.type
_entity.pdbx_description
1 polymer ?
#
loop_
_entity_poly.entity_id
_entity_poly.type
_entity_poly.pdbx_seq_one_letter_code
_entity_poly.pdbx_strand_id
1 'polypeptide(L)'
;MNGFDVEKARDLTLSLLADRAAGSSVCPSEVARALAYDSLGEEWRKAMPVVHAAVDALLRTGAVRLSWKGKRLKTRFGPYRIVLGDSAQGES
;
A
#
# COMPACT_ATOMS: atom_id res chain seq x y z
N MET A 1 14.96 6.14 -16.41
CA MET A 1 14.20 6.08 -15.26
C MET A 1 12.93 5.33 -15.51
N ASN A 2 12.58 4.48 -14.68
CA ASN A 2 11.37 3.78 -14.91
C ASN A 2 10.27 4.59 -14.34
N GLY A 3 9.11 4.33 -14.59
CA GLY A 3 8.02 5.17 -14.26
C GLY A 3 7.47 5.01 -12.87
N PHE A 4 8.05 4.18 -12.04
CA PHE A 4 7.45 3.89 -10.75
C PHE A 4 8.34 4.36 -9.61
N ASP A 5 7.73 5.10 -8.70
CA ASP A 5 8.42 5.77 -7.60
C ASP A 5 7.86 5.25 -6.29
N VAL A 6 8.73 4.82 -5.39
CA VAL A 6 8.32 4.31 -4.09
C VAL A 6 7.56 5.37 -3.30
N GLU A 7 8.02 6.61 -3.37
CA GLU A 7 7.37 7.70 -2.65
C GLU A 7 5.95 7.91 -3.15
N LYS A 8 5.77 7.88 -4.46
CA LYS A 8 4.45 8.00 -5.04
C LYS A 8 3.57 6.82 -4.64
N ALA A 9 4.14 5.62 -4.59
CA ALA A 9 3.39 4.44 -4.18
C ALA A 9 2.94 4.56 -2.72
N ARG A 10 3.78 5.14 -1.85
CA ARG A 10 3.39 5.38 -0.46
C ARG A 10 2.22 6.35 -0.40
N ASP A 11 2.31 7.44 -1.14
CA ASP A 11 1.25 8.44 -1.15
C ASP A 11 -0.06 7.86 -1.66
N LEU A 12 0.01 7.07 -2.72
CA LEU A 12 -1.19 6.45 -3.27
C LEU A 12 -1.80 5.44 -2.30
N THR A 13 -0.96 4.68 -1.60
CA THR A 13 -1.45 3.72 -0.63
C THR A 13 -2.24 4.43 0.46
N LEU A 14 -1.66 5.49 1.02
CA LEU A 14 -2.32 6.23 2.09
C LEU A 14 -3.57 6.95 1.60
N SER A 15 -3.52 7.46 0.38
CA SER A 15 -4.66 8.14 -0.20
C SER A 15 -5.84 7.19 -0.42
N LEU A 16 -5.55 5.99 -0.93
CA LEU A 16 -6.61 5.00 -1.14
C LEU A 16 -7.22 4.57 0.18
N LEU A 17 -6.38 4.41 1.21
CA LEU A 17 -6.89 4.05 2.53
C LEU A 17 -7.73 5.16 3.13
N ALA A 18 -7.32 6.41 2.92
CA ALA A 18 -8.06 7.56 3.46
C ALA A 18 -9.43 7.70 2.83
N ASP A 19 -9.57 7.25 1.58
CA ASP A 19 -10.84 7.33 0.87
C ASP A 19 -11.83 6.25 1.28
N ARG A 20 -11.41 5.29 2.07
CA ARG A 20 -12.25 4.17 2.45
C ARG A 20 -12.77 4.34 3.86
N ALA A 21 -13.82 3.59 4.18
CA ALA A 21 -14.34 3.62 5.54
C ALA A 21 -13.27 3.13 6.52
N ALA A 22 -13.34 3.61 7.73
CA ALA A 22 -12.39 3.19 8.77
C ALA A 22 -12.40 1.67 8.90
N GLY A 23 -11.24 1.08 8.97
CA GLY A 23 -11.10 -0.36 9.08
C GLY A 23 -11.09 -1.11 7.77
N SER A 24 -11.34 -0.41 6.67
CA SER A 24 -11.29 -1.06 5.36
C SER A 24 -9.86 -1.31 4.94
N SER A 25 -9.68 -2.26 4.05
CA SER A 25 -8.36 -2.61 3.56
C SER A 25 -8.22 -2.35 2.07
N VAL A 26 -6.98 -2.29 1.62
CA VAL A 26 -6.64 -2.10 0.22
C VAL A 26 -5.74 -3.24 -0.21
N CYS A 27 -5.98 -3.77 -1.39
CA CYS A 27 -5.13 -4.81 -1.95
C CYS A 27 -3.91 -4.15 -2.58
N PRO A 28 -2.71 -4.72 -2.45
CA PRO A 28 -1.54 -4.12 -3.09
C PRO A 28 -1.69 -3.97 -4.60
N SER A 29 -2.44 -4.84 -5.24
CA SER A 29 -2.66 -4.71 -6.69
C SER A 29 -3.47 -3.46 -7.02
N GLU A 30 -4.32 -3.00 -6.12
CA GLU A 30 -5.06 -1.76 -6.35
C GLU A 30 -4.10 -0.58 -6.41
N VAL A 31 -3.11 -0.58 -5.52
CA VAL A 31 -2.09 0.47 -5.54
C VAL A 31 -1.28 0.38 -6.82
N ALA A 32 -0.90 -0.83 -7.20
CA ALA A 32 -0.11 -1.03 -8.41
C ALA A 32 -0.85 -0.55 -9.65
N ARG A 33 -2.15 -0.84 -9.72
CA ARG A 33 -2.96 -0.40 -10.85
C ARG A 33 -3.11 1.11 -10.90
N ALA A 34 -3.28 1.74 -9.74
CA ALA A 34 -3.37 3.18 -9.70
C ALA A 34 -2.06 3.82 -10.14
N LEU A 35 -0.94 3.24 -9.71
CA LEU A 35 0.36 3.75 -10.09
C LEU A 35 0.60 3.59 -11.59
N ALA A 36 0.22 2.45 -12.15
CA ALA A 36 0.39 2.19 -13.56
C ALA A 36 -0.54 3.06 -14.42
N TYR A 37 -1.71 3.35 -13.92
CA TYR A 37 -2.63 4.22 -14.63
C TYR A 37 -2.00 5.58 -14.88
N ASP A 38 -1.32 6.11 -13.87
CA ASP A 38 -0.64 7.38 -13.99
C ASP A 38 0.54 7.30 -14.96
N SER A 39 1.01 6.11 -15.26
CA SER A 39 2.13 5.91 -16.16
C SER A 39 1.69 5.57 -17.58
N LEU A 40 0.45 5.85 -17.89
CA LEU A 40 -0.06 5.77 -19.27
C LEU A 40 0.06 4.39 -19.89
N GLY A 41 -0.41 3.42 -19.19
CA GLY A 41 -0.50 2.10 -19.77
C GLY A 41 0.60 1.13 -19.42
N GLU A 42 1.50 1.51 -18.55
CA GLU A 42 2.47 0.56 -18.08
C GLU A 42 1.77 -0.64 -17.45
N GLU A 43 2.37 -1.79 -17.60
CA GLU A 43 1.82 -3.00 -17.03
C GLU A 43 1.85 -2.91 -15.50
N TRP A 44 0.71 -3.00 -14.87
CA TRP A 44 0.62 -2.80 -13.42
C TRP A 44 1.45 -3.82 -12.62
N ARG A 45 1.64 -5.01 -13.19
CA ARG A 45 2.44 -6.02 -12.48
C ARG A 45 3.89 -5.58 -12.30
N LYS A 46 4.37 -4.74 -13.19
CA LYS A 46 5.73 -4.20 -13.07
C LYS A 46 5.85 -3.24 -11.91
N ALA A 47 4.74 -2.68 -11.46
CA ALA A 47 4.75 -1.77 -10.32
C ALA A 47 4.75 -2.50 -8.98
N MET A 48 4.43 -3.79 -8.98
CA MET A 48 4.33 -4.52 -7.71
C MET A 48 5.57 -4.45 -6.83
N PRO A 49 6.79 -4.61 -7.37
CA PRO A 49 7.97 -4.51 -6.49
C PRO A 49 8.06 -3.14 -5.82
N VAL A 50 7.68 -2.09 -6.53
CA VAL A 50 7.70 -0.74 -5.96
C VAL A 50 6.64 -0.61 -4.87
N VAL A 51 5.46 -1.17 -5.11
CA VAL A 51 4.39 -1.17 -4.12
C VAL A 51 4.83 -1.91 -2.86
N HIS A 52 5.45 -3.09 -3.03
CA HIS A 52 5.93 -3.85 -1.87
C HIS A 52 6.95 -3.07 -1.07
N ALA A 53 7.86 -2.37 -1.74
CA ALA A 53 8.85 -1.54 -1.05
C ALA A 53 8.19 -0.42 -0.27
N ALA A 54 7.18 0.21 -0.87
CA ALA A 54 6.44 1.28 -0.23
C ALA A 54 5.70 0.77 1.00
N VAL A 55 5.07 -0.40 0.88
CA VAL A 55 4.34 -1.00 1.99
C VAL A 55 5.29 -1.34 3.12
N ASP A 56 6.46 -1.89 2.81
CA ASP A 56 7.44 -2.21 3.85
C ASP A 56 7.86 -0.96 4.61
N ALA A 57 8.06 0.14 3.90
CA ALA A 57 8.43 1.40 4.54
C ALA A 57 7.31 1.91 5.46
N LEU A 58 6.07 1.85 4.98
CA LEU A 58 4.94 2.30 5.78
C LEU A 58 4.71 1.38 6.99
N LEU A 59 4.97 0.10 6.82
CA LEU A 59 4.82 -0.84 7.93
C LEU A 59 5.83 -0.55 9.03
N ARG A 60 7.06 -0.22 8.65
CA ARG A 60 8.11 0.09 9.63
C ARG A 60 7.77 1.30 10.49
N THR A 61 7.07 2.27 9.93
CA THR A 61 6.71 3.47 10.68
C THR A 61 5.39 3.34 11.42
N GLY A 62 4.68 2.24 11.20
CA GLY A 62 3.38 2.06 11.82
C GLY A 62 2.25 2.76 11.10
N ALA A 63 2.52 3.32 9.92
CA ALA A 63 1.48 4.00 9.14
C ALA A 63 0.45 3.02 8.60
N VAL A 64 0.84 1.78 8.34
CA VAL A 64 -0.09 0.75 7.92
C VAL A 64 0.15 -0.53 8.70
N ARG A 65 -0.84 -1.40 8.66
CA ARG A 65 -0.74 -2.76 9.17
C ARG A 65 -1.13 -3.70 8.05
N LEU A 66 -0.70 -4.93 8.15
CA LEU A 66 -1.01 -5.95 7.15
C LEU A 66 -1.89 -7.01 7.75
N SER A 67 -2.76 -7.57 6.94
CA SER A 67 -3.61 -8.66 7.37
C SER A 67 -3.87 -9.61 6.22
N TRP A 68 -4.27 -10.81 6.56
CA TRP A 68 -4.71 -11.78 5.56
C TRP A 68 -5.69 -12.73 6.22
N LYS A 69 -6.86 -12.81 5.63
CA LYS A 69 -7.93 -13.68 6.13
C LYS A 69 -8.22 -13.44 7.62
N GLY A 70 -8.26 -12.17 7.96
CA GLY A 70 -8.59 -11.78 9.32
C GLY A 70 -7.47 -11.84 10.32
N LYS A 71 -6.27 -12.25 9.88
CA LYS A 71 -5.13 -12.35 10.78
C LYS A 71 -4.14 -11.25 10.49
N ARG A 72 -3.62 -10.64 11.55
CA ARG A 72 -2.62 -9.60 11.42
C ARG A 72 -1.26 -10.22 11.11
N LEU A 73 -0.57 -9.62 10.16
CA LEU A 73 0.76 -10.07 9.77
C LEU A 73 1.80 -9.09 10.29
N LYS A 74 2.91 -9.60 10.78
CA LYS A 74 4.00 -8.73 11.24
C LYS A 74 4.87 -8.27 10.10
N THR A 75 5.02 -9.08 9.07
CA THR A 75 5.81 -8.73 7.91
C THR A 75 5.07 -9.20 6.67
N ARG A 76 5.50 -8.66 5.55
CA ARG A 76 4.96 -9.03 4.27
C ARG A 76 5.40 -10.47 3.95
N PHE A 77 4.45 -11.36 3.78
CA PHE A 77 4.74 -12.75 3.49
C PHE A 77 3.54 -13.34 2.78
N GLY A 78 3.70 -13.69 1.51
CA GLY A 78 2.59 -14.18 0.72
C GLY A 78 1.54 -13.11 0.48
N PRO A 79 0.30 -13.49 0.25
CA PRO A 79 -0.78 -12.52 0.03
C PRO A 79 -1.04 -11.72 1.27
N TYR A 80 -1.45 -10.46 1.09
CA TYR A 80 -1.76 -9.60 2.22
C TYR A 80 -2.68 -8.48 1.78
N ARG A 81 -3.31 -7.84 2.77
CA ARG A 81 -4.08 -6.63 2.56
C ARG A 81 -3.53 -5.55 3.47
N ILE A 82 -3.74 -4.31 3.08
CA ILE A 82 -3.15 -3.15 3.74
C ILE A 82 -4.25 -2.40 4.48
N VAL A 83 -4.02 -2.09 5.75
CA VAL A 83 -4.97 -1.37 6.59
C VAL A 83 -4.25 -0.20 7.23
N LEU A 84 -4.94 0.91 7.47
CA LEU A 84 -4.34 2.03 8.17
C LEU A 84 -3.86 1.59 9.55
N GLY A 85 -2.65 1.97 9.88
CA GLY A 85 -2.09 1.68 11.18
C GLY A 85 -2.36 2.79 12.16
N ASP A 86 -1.96 2.56 13.39
CA ASP A 86 -2.22 3.52 14.47
C ASP A 86 -1.50 4.84 14.27
N SER A 87 -0.28 4.79 13.77
CA SER A 87 0.49 5.99 13.52
C SER A 87 -0.13 6.90 12.50
N ALA A 88 -0.74 6.33 11.49
CA ALA A 88 -1.35 7.12 10.43
C ALA A 88 -2.62 7.81 10.89
N GLN A 89 -3.21 7.37 12.01
CA GLN A 89 -4.41 7.97 12.53
C GLN A 89 -4.11 9.09 13.51
N GLY A 90 -2.94 9.33 13.75
CA GLY A 90 -2.49 10.39 14.48
C GLY A 90 -2.62 10.37 15.90
N GLU A 91 -2.66 10.68 16.48
CA GLU A 91 -2.83 10.85 17.35
C GLU A 91 -2.80 11.23 18.06
N SER A 92 -2.78 11.29 18.11
CA SER A 92 -2.91 11.64 18.64
C SER A 92 -2.89 11.86 19.54
#